data_471f346382ec07f1f5b4328edba644da
#
_entry.id   471f346382ec07f1f5b4328edba644da
#
_cell.length_a   1.000
_cell.length_b   1.000
_cell.length_c   1.000
_cell.angle_alpha   90.00
_cell.angle_beta   90.00
_cell.angle_gamma   90.00
#
_symmetry.space_group_name_H-M   'P 1'
#
loop_
_entity.id
_entity.type
_entity.pdbx_description
1 polymer ?
#
loop_
_entity_poly.entity_id
_entity_poly.type
_entity_poly.pdbx_seq_one_letter_code
_entity_poly.pdbx_strand_id
1 'polypeptide(L)'
;RDGEQTPGVSLGTEEKLAIARGLDSLGVDVIEAGSAMTSEGERLSIKAVADSGLRAEICSYVRALCSDIDVALGCDVDSVHLVVPVSDLHIRCKLKSDRESVISQAVMATEYAKDHGLVVELSGEDASRADQDYLARLYRAGIEAGADRLAFCDTVGVLVPEVTGEIFSRLGKLGVPISIHCHNDFGMATANTLAAQRAGATH
;
A
#
# COMPACT_ATOMS: atom_id res chain seq x y z
N ARG A 1 4.24 -7.51 6.10
CA ARG A 1 3.82 -6.41 7.00
C ARG A 1 2.47 -6.68 7.64
N ASP A 2 1.40 -6.78 6.87
CA ASP A 2 0.03 -6.87 7.43
C ASP A 2 -0.19 -8.15 8.26
N GLY A 3 0.32 -9.29 7.81
CA GLY A 3 0.24 -10.55 8.57
C GLY A 3 0.92 -10.50 9.94
N GLU A 4 1.91 -9.64 10.13
CA GLU A 4 2.58 -9.41 11.43
C GLU A 4 1.74 -8.57 12.40
N GLN A 5 0.74 -7.84 11.90
CA GLN A 5 -0.17 -7.06 12.74
C GLN A 5 -1.19 -7.91 13.50
N THR A 6 -1.15 -9.23 13.32
CA THR A 6 -1.99 -10.18 14.05
C THR A 6 -1.62 -10.19 15.55
N PRO A 7 -2.61 -10.09 16.46
CA PRO A 7 -2.33 -10.14 17.91
C PRO A 7 -1.53 -11.37 18.30
N GLY A 8 -0.44 -11.17 19.09
CA GLY A 8 0.43 -12.23 19.53
C GLY A 8 1.57 -12.60 18.58
N VAL A 9 1.65 -11.97 17.41
CA VAL A 9 2.78 -12.10 16.48
C VAL A 9 3.78 -10.98 16.73
N SER A 10 5.06 -11.35 16.83
CA SER A 10 6.20 -10.42 16.90
C SER A 10 7.39 -11.12 16.27
N LEU A 11 7.81 -10.65 15.10
CA LEU A 11 8.87 -11.28 14.32
C LEU A 11 10.21 -10.57 14.57
N GLY A 12 11.25 -11.35 14.84
CA GLY A 12 12.62 -10.86 14.84
C GLY A 12 13.21 -10.78 13.43
N THR A 13 14.38 -10.17 13.29
CA THR A 13 15.06 -9.98 12.01
C THR A 13 15.28 -11.30 11.25
N GLU A 14 15.72 -12.36 11.95
CA GLU A 14 15.97 -13.67 11.32
C GLU A 14 14.68 -14.32 10.83
N GLU A 15 13.58 -14.16 11.54
CA GLU A 15 12.27 -14.69 11.13
C GLU A 15 11.74 -13.94 9.90
N LYS A 16 11.87 -12.61 9.85
CA LYS A 16 11.52 -11.81 8.67
C LYS A 16 12.36 -12.21 7.46
N LEU A 17 13.66 -12.39 7.63
CA LEU A 17 14.55 -12.87 6.57
C LEU A 17 14.15 -14.26 6.06
N ALA A 18 13.82 -15.19 6.96
CA ALA A 18 13.38 -16.52 6.57
C ALA A 18 12.08 -16.49 5.76
N ILE A 19 11.11 -15.66 6.19
CA ILE A 19 9.85 -15.46 5.49
C ILE A 19 10.10 -14.81 4.12
N ALA A 20 10.91 -13.76 4.06
CA ALA A 20 11.22 -13.05 2.82
C ALA A 20 11.89 -14.00 1.79
N ARG A 21 12.84 -14.82 2.19
CA ARG A 21 13.45 -15.85 1.34
C ARG A 21 12.45 -16.89 0.85
N GLY A 22 11.52 -17.31 1.72
CA GLY A 22 10.44 -18.21 1.34
C GLY A 22 9.52 -17.60 0.29
N LEU A 23 9.12 -16.35 0.46
CA LEU A 23 8.29 -15.60 -0.50
C LEU A 23 9.02 -15.39 -1.83
N ASP A 24 10.29 -14.99 -1.81
CA ASP A 24 11.11 -14.86 -3.02
C ASP A 24 11.23 -16.18 -3.78
N SER A 25 11.38 -17.29 -3.05
CA SER A 25 11.43 -18.63 -3.64
C SER A 25 10.10 -19.04 -4.29
N LEU A 26 8.98 -18.55 -3.80
CA LEU A 26 7.66 -18.72 -4.41
C LEU A 26 7.49 -17.86 -5.67
N GLY A 27 8.35 -16.86 -5.88
CA GLY A 27 8.32 -15.97 -7.04
C GLY A 27 7.33 -14.82 -6.88
N VAL A 28 7.10 -14.31 -5.66
CA VAL A 28 6.34 -13.07 -5.50
C VAL A 28 7.16 -11.88 -6.03
N ASP A 29 6.49 -10.90 -6.63
CA ASP A 29 7.15 -9.77 -7.27
C ASP A 29 7.59 -8.71 -6.26
N VAL A 30 6.78 -8.47 -5.21
CA VAL A 30 7.02 -7.43 -4.20
C VAL A 30 6.83 -8.00 -2.79
N ILE A 31 7.76 -7.66 -1.89
CA ILE A 31 7.69 -8.03 -0.46
C ILE A 31 7.60 -6.74 0.37
N GLU A 32 6.45 -6.48 0.97
CA GLU A 32 6.30 -5.40 1.94
C GLU A 32 6.86 -5.85 3.30
N ALA A 33 8.11 -5.46 3.57
CA ALA A 33 8.90 -5.97 4.67
C ALA A 33 8.48 -5.42 6.05
N GLY A 34 7.85 -4.24 6.08
CA GLY A 34 7.40 -3.62 7.33
C GLY A 34 7.12 -2.13 7.20
N SER A 35 7.06 -1.43 8.33
CA SER A 35 6.98 0.04 8.39
C SER A 35 8.17 0.59 9.17
N ALA A 36 9.11 1.20 8.46
CA ALA A 36 10.38 1.70 9.02
C ALA A 36 10.20 2.74 10.15
N MET A 37 9.07 3.45 10.17
CA MET A 37 8.73 4.43 11.22
C MET A 37 8.35 3.82 12.57
N THR A 38 8.06 2.51 12.62
CA THR A 38 7.54 1.87 13.84
C THR A 38 8.56 1.81 14.98
N SER A 39 9.80 1.39 14.67
CA SER A 39 10.87 1.28 15.66
C SER A 39 12.25 1.14 15.00
N GLU A 40 13.31 1.26 15.81
CA GLU A 40 14.67 0.99 15.35
C GLU A 40 14.86 -0.49 14.97
N GLY A 41 14.31 -1.41 15.76
CA GLY A 41 14.36 -2.84 15.44
C GLY A 41 13.68 -3.18 14.11
N GLU A 42 12.56 -2.50 13.81
CA GLU A 42 11.86 -2.65 12.53
C GLU A 42 12.73 -2.14 11.37
N ARG A 43 13.38 -0.99 11.52
CA ARG A 43 14.32 -0.46 10.51
C ARG A 43 15.45 -1.44 10.22
N LEU A 44 16.07 -1.99 11.27
CA LEU A 44 17.14 -2.97 11.11
C LEU A 44 16.65 -4.23 10.39
N SER A 45 15.44 -4.69 10.69
CA SER A 45 14.86 -5.86 10.05
C SER A 45 14.53 -5.61 8.57
N ILE A 46 13.93 -4.45 8.23
CA ILE A 46 13.64 -4.06 6.84
C ILE A 46 14.95 -3.95 6.06
N LYS A 47 15.95 -3.26 6.62
CA LYS A 47 17.26 -3.12 5.97
C LYS A 47 17.94 -4.48 5.74
N ALA A 48 17.88 -5.40 6.70
CA ALA A 48 18.43 -6.74 6.53
C ALA A 48 17.73 -7.51 5.39
N VAL A 49 16.42 -7.33 5.22
CA VAL A 49 15.69 -7.92 4.09
C VAL A 49 16.11 -7.26 2.77
N ALA A 50 16.23 -5.93 2.72
CA ALA A 50 16.67 -5.19 1.52
C ALA A 50 18.10 -5.61 1.10
N ASP A 51 19.02 -5.74 2.07
CA ASP A 51 20.42 -6.13 1.82
C ASP A 51 20.60 -7.64 1.48
N SER A 52 19.54 -8.45 1.55
CA SER A 52 19.66 -9.91 1.44
C SER A 52 19.77 -10.44 0.00
N GLY A 53 19.72 -9.58 -1.01
CA GLY A 53 19.90 -9.93 -2.42
C GLY A 53 18.77 -10.78 -3.01
N LEU A 54 17.55 -10.58 -2.57
CA LEU A 54 16.34 -11.20 -3.12
C LEU A 54 16.06 -10.65 -4.52
N ARG A 55 15.28 -11.40 -5.31
CA ARG A 55 14.82 -10.97 -6.64
C ARG A 55 13.57 -10.08 -6.54
N ALA A 56 12.77 -10.32 -5.52
CA ALA A 56 11.57 -9.54 -5.25
C ALA A 56 11.94 -8.10 -4.89
N GLU A 57 11.15 -7.14 -5.36
CA GLU A 57 11.21 -5.74 -4.95
C GLU A 57 10.90 -5.63 -3.45
N ILE A 58 11.74 -4.95 -2.69
CA ILE A 58 11.52 -4.75 -1.25
C ILE A 58 10.84 -3.41 -1.01
N CYS A 59 9.70 -3.47 -0.37
CA CYS A 59 8.80 -2.35 -0.12
C CYS A 59 8.70 -2.02 1.37
N SER A 60 8.62 -0.73 1.71
CA SER A 60 8.27 -0.27 3.06
C SER A 60 6.94 0.47 3.05
N TYR A 61 6.06 0.13 4.02
CA TYR A 61 4.87 0.93 4.30
C TYR A 61 5.27 2.31 4.85
N VAL A 62 4.70 3.37 4.28
CA VAL A 62 4.88 4.75 4.73
C VAL A 62 3.56 5.51 4.74
N ARG A 63 3.41 6.46 5.67
CA ARG A 63 2.35 7.47 5.58
C ARG A 63 2.79 8.54 4.55
N ALA A 64 1.86 9.34 4.07
CA ALA A 64 2.16 10.45 3.16
C ALA A 64 2.89 11.61 3.87
N LEU A 65 4.06 11.32 4.42
CA LEU A 65 4.95 12.24 5.14
C LEU A 65 6.38 12.05 4.66
N CYS A 66 7.07 13.13 4.28
CA CYS A 66 8.48 13.08 3.85
C CYS A 66 9.38 12.40 4.91
N SER A 67 9.12 12.66 6.20
CA SER A 67 9.88 12.03 7.28
C SER A 67 9.76 10.51 7.32
N ASP A 68 8.63 9.93 6.92
CA ASP A 68 8.45 8.48 6.85
C ASP A 68 9.22 7.91 5.65
N ILE A 69 9.22 8.66 4.54
CA ILE A 69 9.97 8.32 3.32
C ILE A 69 11.47 8.36 3.58
N ASP A 70 11.98 9.40 4.28
CA ASP A 70 13.40 9.49 4.68
C ASP A 70 13.87 8.27 5.48
N VAL A 71 13.03 7.81 6.40
CA VAL A 71 13.36 6.63 7.21
C VAL A 71 13.34 5.35 6.37
N ALA A 72 12.43 5.24 5.40
CA ALA A 72 12.38 4.11 4.46
C ALA A 72 13.62 4.12 3.54
N LEU A 73 14.02 5.28 3.02
CA LEU A 73 15.26 5.45 2.24
C LEU A 73 16.50 4.98 3.01
N GLY A 74 16.56 5.26 4.32
CA GLY A 74 17.63 4.78 5.19
C GLY A 74 17.69 3.25 5.36
N CYS A 75 16.65 2.53 4.93
CA CYS A 75 16.59 1.07 4.92
C CYS A 75 16.96 0.47 3.55
N ASP A 76 17.34 1.29 2.56
CA ASP A 76 17.72 0.86 1.20
C ASP A 76 16.63 0.02 0.49
N VAL A 77 15.35 0.37 0.70
CA VAL A 77 14.23 -0.28 0.02
C VAL A 77 14.09 0.19 -1.43
N ASP A 78 13.54 -0.65 -2.29
CA ASP A 78 13.32 -0.34 -3.71
C ASP A 78 12.08 0.54 -3.91
N SER A 79 11.08 0.36 -3.04
CA SER A 79 9.78 1.01 -3.18
C SER A 79 9.14 1.39 -1.85
N VAL A 80 8.15 2.25 -1.94
CA VAL A 80 7.27 2.60 -0.81
C VAL A 80 5.81 2.35 -1.15
N HIS A 81 5.09 1.75 -0.20
CA HIS A 81 3.64 1.69 -0.15
C HIS A 81 3.15 2.91 0.62
N LEU A 82 2.81 3.97 -0.13
CA LEU A 82 2.42 5.27 0.39
C LEU A 82 0.92 5.27 0.68
N VAL A 83 0.55 5.19 1.95
CA VAL A 83 -0.82 4.99 2.39
C VAL A 83 -1.49 6.30 2.80
N VAL A 84 -2.65 6.55 2.22
CA VAL A 84 -3.47 7.75 2.42
C VAL A 84 -4.88 7.36 2.83
N PRO A 85 -5.37 7.79 4.01
CA PRO A 85 -6.77 7.61 4.37
C PRO A 85 -7.70 8.38 3.43
N VAL A 86 -8.69 7.68 2.84
CA VAL A 86 -9.55 8.27 1.79
C VAL A 86 -11.04 8.32 2.13
N SER A 87 -11.50 7.63 3.16
CA SER A 87 -12.88 7.77 3.62
C SER A 87 -13.09 9.09 4.39
N ASP A 88 -14.26 9.70 4.24
CA ASP A 88 -14.61 10.90 5.00
C ASP A 88 -14.51 10.70 6.51
N LEU A 89 -14.77 9.48 6.98
CA LEU A 89 -14.62 9.13 8.38
C LEU A 89 -13.16 9.27 8.81
N HIS A 90 -12.23 8.67 8.08
CA HIS A 90 -10.81 8.73 8.41
C HIS A 90 -10.22 10.13 8.19
N ILE A 91 -10.61 10.82 7.13
CA ILE A 91 -10.16 12.19 6.87
C ILE A 91 -10.54 13.11 8.03
N ARG A 92 -11.80 13.09 8.47
CA ARG A 92 -12.29 13.98 9.54
C ARG A 92 -11.83 13.56 10.93
N CYS A 93 -11.91 12.24 11.24
CA CYS A 93 -11.70 11.77 12.62
C CYS A 93 -10.25 11.40 12.91
N LYS A 94 -9.54 10.80 11.95
CA LYS A 94 -8.14 10.34 12.09
C LYS A 94 -7.16 11.45 11.74
N LEU A 95 -7.34 12.09 10.57
CA LEU A 95 -6.44 13.14 10.10
C LEU A 95 -6.83 14.54 10.57
N LYS A 96 -8.09 14.77 10.96
CA LYS A 96 -8.64 16.08 11.30
C LYS A 96 -8.41 17.09 10.16
N SER A 97 -8.64 16.66 8.94
CA SER A 97 -8.30 17.33 7.68
C SER A 97 -9.52 17.36 6.74
N ASP A 98 -9.29 17.77 5.50
CA ASP A 98 -10.26 17.80 4.41
C ASP A 98 -9.71 17.06 3.18
N ARG A 99 -10.58 16.79 2.20
CA ARG A 99 -10.26 16.01 1.00
C ARG A 99 -9.16 16.65 0.15
N GLU A 100 -9.17 17.98 -0.01
CA GLU A 100 -8.20 18.70 -0.85
C GLU A 100 -6.80 18.71 -0.20
N SER A 101 -6.74 18.90 1.11
CA SER A 101 -5.51 18.79 1.88
C SER A 101 -4.89 17.41 1.79
N VAL A 102 -5.73 16.35 1.80
CA VAL A 102 -5.26 14.96 1.67
C VAL A 102 -4.70 14.70 0.26
N ILE A 103 -5.35 15.21 -0.80
CA ILE A 103 -4.81 15.11 -2.17
C ILE A 103 -3.46 15.83 -2.26
N SER A 104 -3.38 17.08 -1.77
CA SER A 104 -2.15 17.85 -1.81
C SER A 104 -0.99 17.16 -1.07
N GLN A 105 -1.27 16.54 0.07
CA GLN A 105 -0.30 15.78 0.84
C GLN A 105 0.15 14.51 0.11
N ALA A 106 -0.78 13.79 -0.53
CA ALA A 106 -0.46 12.60 -1.32
C ALA A 106 0.42 12.95 -2.52
N VAL A 107 0.11 14.03 -3.25
CA VAL A 107 0.91 14.54 -4.37
C VAL A 107 2.32 14.88 -3.91
N MET A 108 2.46 15.73 -2.89
CA MET A 108 3.76 16.14 -2.36
C MET A 108 4.62 14.94 -1.93
N ALA A 109 4.03 13.98 -1.22
CA ALA A 109 4.76 12.80 -0.76
C ALA A 109 5.15 11.86 -1.92
N THR A 110 4.29 11.75 -2.94
CA THR A 110 4.59 10.98 -4.16
C THR A 110 5.75 11.61 -4.92
N GLU A 111 5.69 12.92 -5.21
CA GLU A 111 6.79 13.67 -5.87
C GLU A 111 8.09 13.51 -5.09
N TYR A 112 8.04 13.71 -3.76
CA TYR A 112 9.21 13.56 -2.91
C TYR A 112 9.84 12.16 -3.01
N ALA A 113 9.06 11.10 -2.94
CA ALA A 113 9.56 9.74 -3.09
C ALA A 113 10.16 9.48 -4.49
N LYS A 114 9.51 10.01 -5.54
CA LYS A 114 10.01 9.90 -6.92
C LYS A 114 11.32 10.65 -7.13
N ASP A 115 11.47 11.83 -6.56
CA ASP A 115 12.71 12.62 -6.62
C ASP A 115 13.89 11.90 -5.96
N HIS A 116 13.62 10.98 -5.02
CA HIS A 116 14.63 10.14 -4.37
C HIS A 116 14.79 8.76 -5.03
N GLY A 117 14.17 8.53 -6.19
CA GLY A 117 14.37 7.34 -7.02
C GLY A 117 13.56 6.11 -6.60
N LEU A 118 12.61 6.24 -5.66
CA LEU A 118 11.77 5.12 -5.23
C LEU A 118 10.67 4.80 -6.26
N VAL A 119 10.30 3.54 -6.34
CA VAL A 119 9.01 3.13 -6.91
C VAL A 119 7.90 3.44 -5.91
N VAL A 120 6.80 4.03 -6.37
CA VAL A 120 5.71 4.46 -5.49
C VAL A 120 4.41 3.72 -5.80
N GLU A 121 3.90 2.99 -4.82
CA GLU A 121 2.54 2.49 -4.79
C GLU A 121 1.67 3.43 -3.95
N LEU A 122 0.75 4.19 -4.59
CA LEU A 122 -0.18 5.06 -3.88
C LEU A 122 -1.43 4.30 -3.48
N SER A 123 -1.67 4.19 -2.18
CA SER A 123 -2.73 3.37 -1.60
C SER A 123 -3.82 4.19 -0.93
N GLY A 124 -5.08 3.90 -1.28
CA GLY A 124 -6.25 4.42 -0.58
C GLY A 124 -6.65 3.55 0.61
N GLU A 125 -6.33 3.97 1.83
CA GLU A 125 -6.82 3.31 3.05
C GLU A 125 -8.32 3.59 3.22
N ASP A 126 -9.08 2.53 3.50
CA ASP A 126 -10.54 2.59 3.69
C ASP A 126 -11.31 3.01 2.41
N ALA A 127 -10.79 2.55 1.27
CA ALA A 127 -11.30 2.91 -0.04
C ALA A 127 -12.70 2.36 -0.33
N SER A 128 -13.07 1.24 0.29
CA SER A 128 -14.41 0.65 0.16
C SER A 128 -15.52 1.56 0.72
N ARG A 129 -15.20 2.41 1.69
CA ARG A 129 -16.13 3.37 2.29
C ARG A 129 -15.92 4.81 1.81
N ALA A 130 -15.01 5.03 0.88
CA ALA A 130 -14.74 6.34 0.31
C ALA A 130 -15.77 6.72 -0.77
N ASP A 131 -15.92 8.03 -0.98
CA ASP A 131 -16.54 8.54 -2.19
C ASP A 131 -15.68 8.17 -3.40
N GLN A 132 -16.24 7.39 -4.33
CA GLN A 132 -15.48 6.80 -5.44
C GLN A 132 -15.02 7.84 -6.48
N ASP A 133 -15.72 8.97 -6.61
CA ASP A 133 -15.30 10.05 -7.51
C ASP A 133 -14.15 10.86 -6.90
N TYR A 134 -14.17 11.07 -5.59
CA TYR A 134 -13.05 11.63 -4.84
C TYR A 134 -11.82 10.72 -4.91
N LEU A 135 -11.98 9.40 -4.68
CA LEU A 135 -10.90 8.44 -4.78
C LEU A 135 -10.25 8.46 -6.17
N ALA A 136 -11.07 8.49 -7.23
CA ALA A 136 -10.57 8.58 -8.61
C ALA A 136 -9.80 9.89 -8.87
N ARG A 137 -10.20 11.01 -8.27
CA ARG A 137 -9.47 12.29 -8.34
C ARG A 137 -8.11 12.19 -7.65
N LEU A 138 -8.06 11.63 -6.45
CA LEU A 138 -6.81 11.41 -5.70
C LEU A 138 -5.85 10.53 -6.48
N TYR A 139 -6.33 9.42 -7.04
CA TYR A 139 -5.49 8.52 -7.83
C TYR A 139 -4.95 9.19 -9.10
N ARG A 140 -5.76 9.98 -9.83
CA ARG A 140 -5.27 10.74 -10.98
C ARG A 140 -4.19 11.74 -10.59
N ALA A 141 -4.41 12.50 -9.50
CA ALA A 141 -3.40 13.43 -8.99
C ALA A 141 -2.10 12.71 -8.59
N GLY A 142 -2.19 11.53 -7.97
CA GLY A 142 -1.04 10.70 -7.66
C GLY A 142 -0.31 10.17 -8.89
N ILE A 143 -1.03 9.74 -9.92
CA ILE A 143 -0.43 9.35 -11.21
C ILE A 143 0.30 10.52 -11.87
N GLU A 144 -0.31 11.69 -11.88
CA GLU A 144 0.30 12.93 -12.41
C GLU A 144 1.56 13.32 -11.63
N ALA A 145 1.60 13.02 -10.32
CA ALA A 145 2.76 13.20 -9.45
C ALA A 145 3.84 12.11 -9.63
N GLY A 146 3.57 11.07 -10.42
CA GLY A 146 4.53 10.02 -10.76
C GLY A 146 4.33 8.68 -10.02
N ALA A 147 3.20 8.43 -9.37
CA ALA A 147 2.91 7.11 -8.79
C ALA A 147 2.97 6.02 -9.87
N ASP A 148 3.75 4.97 -9.63
CA ASP A 148 3.98 3.88 -10.59
C ASP A 148 2.82 2.89 -10.60
N ARG A 149 2.15 2.72 -9.46
CA ARG A 149 1.00 1.84 -9.28
C ARG A 149 0.08 2.34 -8.16
N LEU A 150 -1.12 1.81 -8.12
CA LEU A 150 -2.15 2.16 -7.15
C LEU A 150 -2.52 0.95 -6.30
N ALA A 151 -3.04 1.17 -5.09
CA ALA A 151 -3.65 0.14 -4.28
C ALA A 151 -5.00 0.58 -3.71
N PHE A 152 -5.98 -0.30 -3.81
CA PHE A 152 -7.31 -0.13 -3.23
C PHE A 152 -7.45 -1.04 -2.01
N CYS A 153 -7.69 -0.45 -0.81
CA CYS A 153 -7.82 -1.23 0.41
C CYS A 153 -9.27 -1.31 0.88
N ASP A 154 -9.80 -2.53 0.95
CA ASP A 154 -11.01 -2.86 1.70
C ASP A 154 -10.64 -3.10 3.16
N THR A 155 -10.28 -2.02 3.84
CA THR A 155 -9.68 -2.01 5.18
C THR A 155 -10.54 -2.67 6.25
N VAL A 156 -11.85 -2.64 6.07
CA VAL A 156 -12.82 -3.21 7.04
C VAL A 156 -13.58 -4.41 6.48
N GLY A 157 -13.17 -4.95 5.35
CA GLY A 157 -13.66 -6.21 4.77
C GLY A 157 -15.16 -6.20 4.44
N VAL A 158 -15.70 -5.08 3.94
CA VAL A 158 -17.15 -4.90 3.72
C VAL A 158 -17.58 -5.09 2.27
N LEU A 159 -16.65 -5.26 1.34
CA LEU A 159 -16.96 -5.46 -0.07
C LEU A 159 -17.57 -6.85 -0.33
N VAL A 160 -18.33 -6.89 -1.42
CA VAL A 160 -18.80 -8.12 -2.05
C VAL A 160 -18.31 -8.19 -3.49
N PRO A 161 -18.20 -9.38 -4.12
CA PRO A 161 -17.56 -9.55 -5.42
C PRO A 161 -18.15 -8.69 -6.54
N GLU A 162 -19.47 -8.53 -6.55
CA GLU A 162 -20.18 -7.74 -7.58
C GLU A 162 -19.75 -6.27 -7.54
N VAL A 163 -19.76 -5.67 -6.34
CA VAL A 163 -19.35 -4.26 -6.13
C VAL A 163 -17.85 -4.10 -6.42
N THR A 164 -17.04 -5.06 -6.01
CA THR A 164 -15.60 -5.08 -6.31
C THR A 164 -15.36 -5.06 -7.82
N GLY A 165 -16.06 -5.91 -8.58
CA GLY A 165 -15.95 -5.94 -10.04
C GLY A 165 -16.33 -4.62 -10.71
N GLU A 166 -17.39 -3.95 -10.23
CA GLU A 166 -17.81 -2.63 -10.73
C GLU A 166 -16.75 -1.56 -10.47
N ILE A 167 -16.20 -1.49 -9.25
CA ILE A 167 -15.15 -0.55 -8.88
C ILE A 167 -13.91 -0.74 -9.76
N PHE A 168 -13.41 -1.96 -9.87
CA PHE A 168 -12.19 -2.26 -10.62
C PHE A 168 -12.36 -2.10 -12.13
N SER A 169 -13.55 -2.32 -12.69
CA SER A 169 -13.87 -1.98 -14.08
C SER A 169 -13.71 -0.48 -14.39
N ARG A 170 -13.86 0.39 -13.38
CA ARG A 170 -13.63 1.85 -13.51
C ARG A 170 -12.16 2.20 -13.25
N LEU A 171 -11.57 1.68 -12.15
CA LEU A 171 -10.21 2.01 -11.73
C LEU A 171 -9.15 1.44 -12.68
N GLY A 172 -9.35 0.26 -13.25
CA GLY A 172 -8.45 -0.33 -14.24
C GLY A 172 -8.27 0.51 -15.53
N LYS A 173 -9.11 1.55 -15.73
CA LYS A 173 -8.99 2.50 -16.84
C LYS A 173 -8.06 3.67 -16.55
N LEU A 174 -7.47 3.75 -15.36
CA LEU A 174 -6.56 4.84 -14.98
C LEU A 174 -5.18 4.76 -15.65
N GLY A 175 -4.85 3.63 -16.28
CA GLY A 175 -3.67 3.51 -17.15
C GLY A 175 -2.38 3.11 -16.44
N VAL A 176 -2.44 2.81 -15.14
CA VAL A 176 -1.35 2.26 -14.34
C VAL A 176 -1.79 0.96 -13.65
N PRO A 177 -0.86 0.09 -13.26
CA PRO A 177 -1.18 -1.09 -12.46
C PRO A 177 -1.96 -0.73 -11.20
N ILE A 178 -2.94 -1.57 -10.84
CA ILE A 178 -3.70 -1.39 -9.61
C ILE A 178 -3.83 -2.70 -8.85
N SER A 179 -3.54 -2.65 -7.56
CA SER A 179 -3.67 -3.76 -6.62
C SER A 179 -4.96 -3.68 -5.81
N ILE A 180 -5.38 -4.83 -5.27
CA ILE A 180 -6.44 -4.91 -4.28
C ILE A 180 -5.93 -5.55 -3.00
N HIS A 181 -6.23 -4.91 -1.86
CA HIS A 181 -5.98 -5.45 -0.53
C HIS A 181 -7.32 -5.63 0.20
N CYS A 182 -7.73 -6.87 0.42
CA CYS A 182 -9.00 -7.20 1.06
C CYS A 182 -8.78 -7.81 2.44
N HIS A 183 -9.42 -7.21 3.46
CA HIS A 183 -9.63 -7.87 4.74
C HIS A 183 -10.80 -8.87 4.67
N ASN A 184 -10.85 -9.81 5.61
CA ASN A 184 -11.73 -10.98 5.52
C ASN A 184 -12.86 -10.99 6.58
N ASP A 185 -13.30 -9.81 7.03
CA ASP A 185 -14.30 -9.67 8.09
C ASP A 185 -15.62 -10.38 7.75
N PHE A 186 -16.07 -10.30 6.50
CA PHE A 186 -17.23 -11.02 6.00
C PHE A 186 -16.91 -12.36 5.28
N GLY A 187 -15.66 -12.82 5.34
CA GLY A 187 -15.26 -14.05 4.66
C GLY A 187 -15.14 -13.92 3.13
N MET A 188 -15.10 -12.70 2.58
CA MET A 188 -15.15 -12.44 1.14
C MET A 188 -13.80 -12.04 0.52
N ALA A 189 -12.71 -11.96 1.28
CA ALA A 189 -11.43 -11.45 0.78
C ALA A 189 -10.97 -12.15 -0.51
N THR A 190 -10.93 -13.48 -0.52
CA THR A 190 -10.51 -14.26 -1.71
C THR A 190 -11.47 -14.05 -2.89
N ALA A 191 -12.78 -14.02 -2.65
CA ALA A 191 -13.78 -13.83 -3.69
C ALA A 191 -13.67 -12.40 -4.30
N ASN A 192 -13.45 -11.37 -3.46
CA ASN A 192 -13.24 -10.00 -3.88
C ASN A 192 -11.95 -9.85 -4.68
N THR A 193 -10.85 -10.48 -4.25
CA THR A 193 -9.57 -10.47 -4.98
C THR A 193 -9.74 -11.07 -6.39
N LEU A 194 -10.44 -12.21 -6.52
CA LEU A 194 -10.71 -12.82 -7.82
C LEU A 194 -11.63 -11.95 -8.70
N ALA A 195 -12.62 -11.27 -8.11
CA ALA A 195 -13.49 -10.35 -8.83
C ALA A 195 -12.72 -9.13 -9.34
N ALA A 196 -11.84 -8.54 -8.51
CA ALA A 196 -10.97 -7.43 -8.89
C ALA A 196 -10.02 -7.83 -10.03
N GLN A 197 -9.37 -8.98 -9.91
CA GLN A 197 -8.45 -9.51 -10.94
C GLN A 197 -9.15 -9.67 -12.29
N ARG A 198 -10.38 -10.22 -12.32
CA ARG A 198 -11.19 -10.33 -13.54
C ARG A 198 -11.60 -8.99 -14.12
N ALA A 199 -11.68 -7.96 -13.30
CA ALA A 199 -12.11 -6.61 -13.67
C ALA A 199 -10.94 -5.63 -13.93
N GLY A 200 -9.68 -6.11 -13.86
CA GLY A 200 -8.51 -5.33 -14.25
C GLY A 200 -7.48 -5.05 -13.14
N ALA A 201 -7.63 -5.62 -11.94
CA ALA A 201 -6.54 -5.59 -10.97
C ALA A 201 -5.35 -6.43 -11.47
N THR A 202 -4.15 -5.95 -11.23
CA THR A 202 -2.90 -6.56 -11.72
C THR A 202 -2.07 -7.18 -10.59
N HIS A 203 -2.35 -6.79 -9.35
CA HIS A 203 -1.66 -7.23 -8.12
C HIS A 203 -2.67 -7.56 -7.03
#